data_803354d3fca1ef8bf93da40906f13ab2
#
_entry.id   803354d3fca1ef8bf93da40906f13ab2
#
_cell.length_a   1.000
_cell.length_b   1.000
_cell.length_c   1.000
_cell.angle_alpha   90.00
_cell.angle_beta   90.00
_cell.angle_gamma   90.00
#
_symmetry.space_group_name_H-M   'P 1'
#
loop_
_entity.id
_entity.type
_entity.pdbx_description
1 polymer ?
#
loop_
_entity_poly.entity_id
_entity_poly.type
_entity_poly.pdbx_seq_one_letter_code
_entity_poly.pdbx_strand_id
1 'polypeptide(L)'
;MRENNLKYGDKIIYMEGVIVEVHDGCVAIDLKGRLGYLKVPMRMLITDYEIKVGQEVGFNMSFVEQLGSQPNYKYISNLMTRNKKILNEMKIALSTAAGVHHKDDKRFNLAGDFTFRIVTDSMPSNELMISHGGYDNRDVNKDINCMFPIDRLHELATEGCIGSVAPVHIGFMGGGGNQQKFKEETGPKIARILKEEGVDGVLLIAGWGTCHRSAVLVQRAIEEAGIPTIIIAALPPVVRQTGTPRAVALRVPMGANAGEPNNREMQYNIVKDTLIQLHDIQISGKIVPLPYEYLARV
;
A
#
# COMPACT_ATOMS: atom_id res chain seq x y z
N MET A 1 -11.77 -17.87 -10.03
CA MET A 1 -11.47 -18.50 -8.73
C MET A 1 -10.65 -19.75 -8.98
N ARG A 2 -9.47 -19.89 -8.40
CA ARG A 2 -8.87 -21.23 -8.33
C ARG A 2 -9.80 -22.02 -7.41
N GLU A 3 -10.39 -23.09 -7.90
CA GLU A 3 -11.12 -24.04 -7.07
C GLU A 3 -10.19 -24.47 -5.94
N ASN A 4 -10.72 -24.54 -4.72
CA ASN A 4 -9.95 -24.91 -3.55
C ASN A 4 -9.79 -26.45 -3.56
N ASN A 5 -8.86 -26.94 -4.38
CA ASN A 5 -8.57 -28.36 -4.60
C ASN A 5 -7.60 -28.92 -3.56
N LEU A 6 -7.68 -28.45 -2.32
CA LEU A 6 -6.93 -29.03 -1.22
C LEU A 6 -7.52 -30.39 -0.85
N LYS A 7 -6.68 -31.43 -0.81
CA LYS A 7 -7.09 -32.80 -0.51
C LYS A 7 -7.51 -33.00 0.94
N TYR A 8 -6.91 -32.23 1.85
CA TYR A 8 -7.13 -32.32 3.30
C TYR A 8 -7.64 -30.99 3.91
N GLY A 9 -8.13 -30.09 3.09
CA GLY A 9 -8.57 -28.76 3.54
C GLY A 9 -9.74 -28.76 4.52
N ASP A 10 -10.53 -29.84 4.54
CA ASP A 10 -11.62 -30.11 5.48
C ASP A 10 -11.18 -30.76 6.81
N LYS A 11 -9.93 -31.21 6.89
CA LYS A 11 -9.36 -31.79 8.12
C LYS A 11 -8.89 -30.66 9.05
N ILE A 12 -9.72 -30.28 9.98
CA ILE A 12 -9.47 -29.20 10.93
C ILE A 12 -8.87 -29.78 12.22
N ILE A 13 -7.75 -29.18 12.65
CA ILE A 13 -7.02 -29.50 13.87
C ILE A 13 -7.02 -28.24 14.74
N TYR A 14 -7.50 -28.35 15.98
CA TYR A 14 -7.35 -27.29 16.97
C TYR A 14 -5.91 -27.24 17.48
N MET A 15 -5.32 -26.05 17.49
CA MET A 15 -3.94 -25.82 17.93
C MET A 15 -3.90 -24.66 18.92
N GLU A 16 -2.96 -24.73 19.82
CA GLU A 16 -2.67 -23.68 20.79
C GLU A 16 -1.22 -23.21 20.64
N GLY A 17 -0.98 -21.96 20.95
CA GLY A 17 0.35 -21.38 20.98
C GLY A 17 0.45 -20.20 21.90
N VAL A 18 1.66 -19.65 22.00
CA VAL A 18 1.97 -18.47 22.78
C VAL A 18 2.53 -17.42 21.84
N ILE A 19 2.07 -16.18 21.97
CA ILE A 19 2.63 -15.05 21.24
C ILE A 19 4.05 -14.78 21.77
N VAL A 20 5.05 -14.90 20.88
CA VAL A 20 6.47 -14.68 21.23
C VAL A 20 7.05 -13.40 20.63
N GLU A 21 6.41 -12.86 19.56
CA GLU A 21 6.77 -11.57 18.98
C GLU A 21 5.51 -10.82 18.56
N VAL A 22 5.53 -9.50 18.72
CA VAL A 22 4.46 -8.60 18.25
C VAL A 22 5.08 -7.52 17.36
N HIS A 23 4.61 -7.43 16.13
CA HIS A 23 4.98 -6.39 15.17
C HIS A 23 3.73 -5.68 14.67
N ASP A 24 3.87 -4.50 14.07
CA ASP A 24 2.72 -3.72 13.57
C ASP A 24 1.80 -4.48 12.60
N GLY A 25 2.36 -5.38 11.81
CA GLY A 25 1.60 -6.12 10.78
C GLY A 25 1.38 -7.60 11.06
N CYS A 26 1.98 -8.17 12.12
CA CYS A 26 1.89 -9.59 12.40
C CYS A 26 2.26 -9.92 13.85
N VAL A 27 1.80 -11.09 14.29
CA VAL A 27 2.28 -11.75 15.51
C VAL A 27 3.00 -13.04 15.15
N ALA A 28 4.03 -13.38 15.93
CA ALA A 28 4.67 -14.67 15.86
C ALA A 28 4.22 -15.52 17.05
N ILE A 29 3.90 -16.77 16.77
CA ILE A 29 3.32 -17.72 17.71
C ILE A 29 4.23 -18.94 17.76
N ASP A 30 4.69 -19.31 18.96
CA ASP A 30 5.30 -20.61 19.22
C ASP A 30 4.20 -21.61 19.55
N LEU A 31 4.12 -22.68 18.77
CA LEU A 31 3.07 -23.69 18.91
C LEU A 31 3.38 -24.62 20.08
N LYS A 32 2.42 -24.75 21.03
CA LYS A 32 2.57 -25.61 22.19
C LYS A 32 2.92 -27.05 21.79
N GLY A 33 3.72 -27.73 22.60
CA GLY A 33 4.18 -29.09 22.34
C GLY A 33 5.34 -29.18 21.34
N ARG A 34 6.06 -28.07 21.07
CA ARG A 34 7.14 -28.01 20.06
C ARG A 34 6.71 -28.34 18.64
N LEU A 35 5.48 -27.94 18.29
CA LEU A 35 4.91 -28.19 16.97
C LEU A 35 5.38 -27.20 15.92
N GLY A 36 6.22 -26.23 16.29
CA GLY A 36 6.81 -25.27 15.38
C GLY A 36 6.43 -23.82 15.66
N TYR A 37 6.69 -23.00 14.68
CA TYR A 37 6.56 -21.54 14.75
C TYR A 37 5.65 -21.05 13.62
N LEU A 38 4.66 -20.22 13.96
CA LEU A 38 3.71 -19.68 13.00
C LEU A 38 3.72 -18.15 13.07
N LYS A 39 3.90 -17.48 11.92
CA LYS A 39 3.76 -16.05 11.79
C LYS A 39 2.43 -15.71 11.12
N VAL A 40 1.56 -14.96 11.82
CA VAL A 40 0.19 -14.66 11.38
C VAL A 40 0.06 -13.16 11.16
N PRO A 41 -0.53 -12.72 10.03
CA PRO A 41 -0.89 -11.31 9.85
C PRO A 41 -1.79 -10.83 10.99
N MET A 42 -1.55 -9.59 11.49
CA MET A 42 -2.30 -9.00 12.60
C MET A 42 -3.82 -9.04 12.36
N ARG A 43 -4.28 -8.85 11.13
CA ARG A 43 -5.70 -8.90 10.75
C ARG A 43 -6.38 -10.26 10.95
N MET A 44 -5.59 -11.32 11.12
CA MET A 44 -6.10 -12.68 11.38
C MET A 44 -6.19 -13.00 12.88
N LEU A 45 -5.63 -12.13 13.73
CA LEU A 45 -5.74 -12.26 15.17
C LEU A 45 -7.02 -11.54 15.64
N ILE A 46 -7.98 -12.31 16.15
CA ILE A 46 -9.21 -11.80 16.74
C ILE A 46 -8.98 -11.67 18.24
N THR A 47 -9.10 -10.47 18.77
CA THR A 47 -8.87 -10.21 20.20
C THR A 47 -9.60 -8.93 20.64
N ASP A 48 -10.13 -8.95 21.86
CA ASP A 48 -10.67 -7.79 22.57
C ASP A 48 -9.64 -7.20 23.56
N TYR A 49 -8.43 -7.77 23.63
CA TYR A 49 -7.38 -7.39 24.57
C TYR A 49 -6.22 -6.70 23.87
N GLU A 50 -5.47 -5.90 24.62
CA GLU A 50 -4.16 -5.41 24.16
C GLU A 50 -3.22 -6.61 23.92
N ILE A 51 -2.60 -6.65 22.74
CA ILE A 51 -1.75 -7.77 22.33
C ILE A 51 -0.37 -7.64 23.00
N LYS A 52 0.04 -8.69 23.72
CA LYS A 52 1.33 -8.76 24.43
C LYS A 52 2.01 -10.10 24.22
N VAL A 53 3.34 -10.10 24.24
CA VAL A 53 4.15 -11.31 24.30
C VAL A 53 3.78 -12.11 25.55
N GLY A 54 3.70 -13.43 25.42
CA GLY A 54 3.31 -14.35 26.48
C GLY A 54 1.83 -14.70 26.54
N GLN A 55 0.97 -14.03 25.77
CA GLN A 55 -0.46 -14.38 25.71
C GLN A 55 -0.68 -15.66 24.92
N GLU A 56 -1.63 -16.46 25.40
CA GLU A 56 -2.03 -17.70 24.75
C GLU A 56 -3.04 -17.43 23.64
N VAL A 57 -2.94 -18.19 22.57
CA VAL A 57 -3.87 -18.14 21.42
C VAL A 57 -4.28 -19.55 21.04
N GLY A 58 -5.54 -19.68 20.59
CA GLY A 58 -6.06 -20.91 20.03
C GLY A 58 -6.59 -20.66 18.61
N PHE A 59 -6.42 -21.61 17.72
CA PHE A 59 -6.89 -21.51 16.35
C PHE A 59 -7.11 -22.87 15.70
N ASN A 60 -7.92 -22.88 14.67
CA ASN A 60 -8.13 -24.05 13.83
C ASN A 60 -7.20 -23.97 12.61
N MET A 61 -6.46 -25.03 12.36
CA MET A 61 -5.57 -25.15 11.21
C MET A 61 -5.88 -26.43 10.44
N SER A 62 -5.75 -26.38 9.14
CA SER A 62 -5.72 -27.54 8.27
C SER A 62 -4.27 -27.85 7.86
N PHE A 63 -4.06 -28.97 7.20
CA PHE A 63 -2.77 -29.31 6.64
C PHE A 63 -2.35 -28.33 5.56
N VAL A 64 -1.05 -28.00 5.51
CA VAL A 64 -0.45 -27.23 4.43
C VAL A 64 -0.13 -28.20 3.30
N GLU A 65 -0.73 -27.99 2.15
CA GLU A 65 -0.53 -28.86 0.97
C GLU A 65 0.32 -28.17 -0.08
N GLN A 66 1.27 -28.90 -0.63
CA GLN A 66 2.07 -28.44 -1.77
C GLN A 66 1.19 -28.43 -3.02
N LEU A 67 1.02 -27.26 -3.64
CA LEU A 67 0.13 -27.06 -4.79
C LEU A 67 0.71 -27.55 -6.12
N GLY A 68 2.00 -27.89 -6.17
CA GLY A 68 2.68 -28.36 -7.37
C GLY A 68 4.14 -28.74 -7.13
N SER A 69 4.72 -29.51 -8.03
CA SER A 69 6.10 -29.99 -7.92
C SER A 69 7.15 -28.93 -8.28
N GLN A 70 6.75 -27.89 -9.03
CA GLN A 70 7.68 -26.88 -9.53
C GLN A 70 7.67 -25.63 -8.66
N PRO A 71 8.85 -25.07 -8.33
CA PRO A 71 8.96 -23.78 -7.65
C PRO A 71 8.34 -22.65 -8.50
N ASN A 72 7.77 -21.66 -7.84
CA ASN A 72 7.35 -20.43 -8.50
C ASN A 72 8.58 -19.52 -8.71
N TYR A 73 9.38 -19.81 -9.73
CA TYR A 73 10.59 -19.06 -10.03
C TYR A 73 10.35 -17.57 -10.27
N LYS A 74 9.19 -17.20 -10.85
CA LYS A 74 8.82 -15.79 -11.02
C LYS A 74 8.68 -15.08 -9.68
N TYR A 75 8.04 -15.72 -8.70
CA TYR A 75 7.88 -15.16 -7.36
C TYR A 75 9.24 -15.08 -6.64
N ILE A 76 10.06 -16.12 -6.73
CA ILE A 76 11.40 -16.15 -6.15
C ILE A 76 12.29 -15.06 -6.76
N SER A 77 12.29 -14.91 -8.08
CA SER A 77 13.02 -13.84 -8.77
C SER A 77 12.56 -12.47 -8.32
N ASN A 78 11.25 -12.24 -8.20
CA ASN A 78 10.70 -10.99 -7.71
C ASN A 78 11.14 -10.68 -6.26
N LEU A 79 11.18 -11.67 -5.38
CA LEU A 79 11.69 -11.51 -4.02
C LEU A 79 13.17 -11.11 -3.99
N MET A 80 13.98 -11.71 -4.87
CA MET A 80 15.42 -11.43 -4.94
C MET A 80 15.74 -10.05 -5.52
N THR A 81 14.89 -9.52 -6.39
CA THR A 81 15.09 -8.20 -7.02
C THR A 81 14.57 -7.04 -6.17
N ARG A 82 13.65 -7.32 -5.27
CA ARG A 82 12.86 -6.34 -4.51
C ARG A 82 13.66 -5.32 -3.68
N ASN A 83 14.92 -5.58 -3.32
CA ASN A 83 15.72 -4.72 -2.45
C ASN A 83 17.15 -4.50 -2.99
N LYS A 84 17.35 -4.52 -4.31
CA LYS A 84 18.71 -4.44 -4.89
C LYS A 84 19.17 -3.01 -5.16
N LYS A 85 18.27 -2.07 -5.38
CA LYS A 85 18.61 -0.68 -5.69
C LYS A 85 18.52 0.20 -4.45
N ILE A 86 19.48 1.11 -4.29
CA ILE A 86 19.40 2.20 -3.32
C ILE A 86 18.50 3.31 -3.86
N LEU A 87 17.93 4.12 -2.99
CA LEU A 87 16.87 5.08 -3.34
C LEU A 87 17.26 6.05 -4.46
N ASN A 88 18.50 6.53 -4.47
CA ASN A 88 19.02 7.44 -5.50
C ASN A 88 19.28 6.77 -6.87
N GLU A 89 19.05 5.48 -7.00
CA GLU A 89 19.09 4.74 -8.28
C GLU A 89 17.69 4.32 -8.73
N MET A 90 16.67 4.50 -7.87
CA MET A 90 15.32 4.00 -8.14
C MET A 90 14.51 4.94 -9.03
N LYS A 91 13.81 4.35 -9.99
CA LYS A 91 12.74 4.99 -10.76
C LYS A 91 11.43 4.87 -9.97
N ILE A 92 10.92 6.00 -9.49
CA ILE A 92 9.75 6.05 -8.58
C ILE A 92 8.49 6.46 -9.33
N ALA A 93 7.40 5.72 -9.12
CA ALA A 93 6.06 6.05 -9.57
C ALA A 93 5.16 6.47 -8.41
N LEU A 94 4.14 7.29 -8.72
CA LEU A 94 3.01 7.56 -7.84
C LEU A 94 1.81 6.67 -8.19
N SER A 95 1.08 6.22 -7.16
CA SER A 95 -0.21 5.58 -7.34
C SER A 95 -1.17 6.12 -6.29
N THR A 96 -2.30 6.68 -6.69
CA THR A 96 -3.22 7.31 -5.74
C THR A 96 -4.65 6.80 -5.87
N ALA A 97 -5.26 6.48 -4.74
CA ALA A 97 -6.69 6.15 -4.64
C ALA A 97 -7.54 7.39 -4.34
N ALA A 98 -7.06 8.57 -4.74
CA ALA A 98 -7.72 9.85 -4.52
C ALA A 98 -8.62 10.30 -5.68
N GLY A 99 -8.71 9.52 -6.75
CA GLY A 99 -9.49 9.86 -7.93
C GLY A 99 -8.81 10.85 -8.87
N VAL A 100 -7.47 10.86 -8.90
CA VAL A 100 -6.68 11.71 -9.81
C VAL A 100 -6.79 11.19 -11.24
N HIS A 101 -6.98 12.09 -12.17
CA HIS A 101 -6.98 11.83 -13.60
C HIS A 101 -6.71 13.12 -14.40
N HIS A 102 -6.41 13.00 -15.69
CA HIS A 102 -6.31 14.15 -16.58
C HIS A 102 -7.68 14.81 -16.79
N LYS A 103 -7.71 16.12 -17.04
CA LYS A 103 -8.97 16.87 -17.30
C LYS A 103 -9.79 16.30 -18.44
N ASP A 104 -9.14 15.78 -19.48
CA ASP A 104 -9.79 15.21 -20.66
C ASP A 104 -10.19 13.74 -20.50
N ASP A 105 -9.76 13.09 -19.41
CA ASP A 105 -10.14 11.72 -19.13
C ASP A 105 -11.63 11.61 -18.75
N LYS A 106 -12.20 10.44 -19.05
CA LYS A 106 -13.50 10.10 -18.48
C LYS A 106 -13.42 10.11 -16.96
N ARG A 107 -14.25 10.93 -16.31
CA ARG A 107 -14.34 11.02 -14.85
C ARG A 107 -14.66 9.68 -14.22
N PHE A 108 -14.19 9.46 -13.00
CA PHE A 108 -14.56 8.29 -12.22
C PHE A 108 -16.03 8.34 -11.81
N ASN A 109 -16.67 7.17 -11.75
CA ASN A 109 -18.02 7.03 -11.20
C ASN A 109 -17.96 7.12 -9.67
N LEU A 110 -18.51 8.20 -9.10
CA LEU A 110 -18.48 8.47 -7.65
C LEU A 110 -19.24 7.43 -6.81
N ALA A 111 -20.18 6.69 -7.41
CA ALA A 111 -20.90 5.61 -6.74
C ALA A 111 -20.06 4.32 -6.61
N GLY A 112 -18.97 4.22 -7.37
CA GLY A 112 -18.03 3.10 -7.38
C GLY A 112 -17.35 2.94 -8.72
N ASP A 113 -16.02 2.88 -8.71
CA ASP A 113 -15.21 2.71 -9.90
C ASP A 113 -14.01 1.82 -9.59
N PHE A 114 -13.80 0.79 -10.40
CA PHE A 114 -12.70 -0.17 -10.27
C PHE A 114 -11.67 0.01 -11.37
N THR A 115 -11.88 0.99 -12.24
CA THR A 115 -10.92 1.35 -13.28
C THR A 115 -9.83 2.25 -12.75
N PHE A 116 -8.80 2.46 -13.53
CA PHE A 116 -7.73 3.40 -13.22
C PHE A 116 -7.44 4.26 -14.45
N ARG A 117 -6.69 5.34 -14.25
CA ARG A 117 -6.16 6.20 -15.31
C ARG A 117 -4.64 6.16 -15.24
N ILE A 118 -4.03 6.15 -16.40
CA ILE A 118 -2.59 6.36 -16.53
C ILE A 118 -2.35 7.86 -16.59
N VAL A 119 -1.54 8.36 -15.67
CA VAL A 119 -1.07 9.75 -15.68
C VAL A 119 0.36 9.72 -16.18
N THR A 120 0.60 10.31 -17.35
CA THR A 120 1.94 10.39 -17.92
C THR A 120 2.74 11.49 -17.25
N ASP A 121 4.02 11.26 -17.01
CA ASP A 121 4.92 12.21 -16.37
C ASP A 121 5.12 13.53 -17.15
N SER A 122 4.93 13.49 -18.46
CA SER A 122 4.96 14.69 -19.31
C SER A 122 3.79 15.65 -19.10
N MET A 123 2.78 15.25 -18.32
CA MET A 123 1.57 16.03 -18.06
C MET A 123 1.80 17.02 -16.93
N PRO A 124 1.58 18.33 -17.14
CA PRO A 124 1.69 19.31 -16.07
C PRO A 124 0.70 19.04 -14.93
N SER A 125 1.11 19.26 -13.69
CA SER A 125 0.27 19.02 -12.51
C SER A 125 -1.04 19.82 -12.52
N ASN A 126 -1.07 21.00 -13.13
CA ASN A 126 -2.25 21.83 -13.30
C ASN A 126 -3.26 21.31 -14.33
N GLU A 127 -2.92 20.31 -15.15
CA GLU A 127 -3.82 19.61 -16.06
C GLU A 127 -4.48 18.38 -15.41
N LEU A 128 -4.14 18.09 -14.18
CA LEU A 128 -4.74 17.03 -13.38
C LEU A 128 -5.95 17.54 -12.60
N MET A 129 -6.90 16.65 -12.34
CA MET A 129 -8.06 16.93 -11.52
C MET A 129 -8.46 15.73 -10.67
N ILE A 130 -9.38 15.97 -9.74
CA ILE A 130 -9.93 14.95 -8.84
C ILE A 130 -11.39 14.64 -9.20
N SER A 131 -11.71 13.34 -9.23
CA SER A 131 -13.09 12.85 -9.19
C SER A 131 -13.25 11.90 -8.01
N HIS A 132 -13.65 12.45 -6.85
CA HIS A 132 -13.86 11.68 -5.63
C HIS A 132 -14.91 12.34 -4.74
N GLY A 133 -15.85 11.55 -4.19
CA GLY A 133 -16.94 12.04 -3.34
C GLY A 133 -16.81 11.70 -1.85
N GLY A 134 -15.73 11.01 -1.44
CA GLY A 134 -15.62 10.46 -0.07
C GLY A 134 -14.86 11.34 0.92
N TYR A 135 -14.18 12.40 0.48
CA TYR A 135 -13.42 13.29 1.35
C TYR A 135 -13.56 14.75 0.89
N ASP A 136 -13.11 15.67 1.73
CA ASP A 136 -13.14 17.11 1.41
C ASP A 136 -12.07 17.44 0.35
N ASN A 137 -12.52 17.83 -0.82
CA ASN A 137 -11.65 18.10 -1.97
C ASN A 137 -11.11 19.55 -1.99
N ARG A 138 -11.42 20.40 -0.99
CA ARG A 138 -11.04 21.82 -1.00
C ARG A 138 -9.52 22.01 -1.08
N ASP A 139 -8.75 21.22 -0.36
CA ASP A 139 -7.29 21.36 -0.35
C ASP A 139 -6.66 20.83 -1.62
N VAL A 140 -7.04 19.63 -2.04
CA VAL A 140 -6.50 19.03 -3.28
C VAL A 140 -6.93 19.79 -4.54
N ASN A 141 -8.07 20.48 -4.53
CA ASN A 141 -8.49 21.37 -5.63
C ASN A 141 -7.69 22.68 -5.68
N LYS A 142 -7.07 23.09 -4.56
CA LYS A 142 -6.12 24.23 -4.54
C LYS A 142 -4.73 23.80 -4.98
N ASP A 143 -4.32 22.58 -4.61
CA ASP A 143 -3.00 22.03 -4.88
C ASP A 143 -3.08 20.50 -4.99
N ILE A 144 -2.91 20.00 -6.20
CA ILE A 144 -2.97 18.56 -6.49
C ILE A 144 -1.91 17.77 -5.71
N ASN A 145 -0.79 18.42 -5.34
CA ASN A 145 0.29 17.79 -4.59
C ASN A 145 -0.12 17.31 -3.20
N CYS A 146 -1.24 17.81 -2.65
CA CYS A 146 -1.82 17.27 -1.41
C CYS A 146 -2.14 15.77 -1.49
N MET A 147 -2.46 15.26 -2.69
CA MET A 147 -2.88 13.88 -2.92
C MET A 147 -2.13 13.19 -4.05
N PHE A 148 -1.36 13.95 -4.83
CA PHE A 148 -0.55 13.45 -5.93
C PHE A 148 0.71 14.32 -6.07
N PRO A 149 1.70 14.16 -5.17
CA PRO A 149 2.84 15.08 -5.03
C PRO A 149 3.88 14.90 -6.14
N ILE A 150 3.45 15.04 -7.39
CA ILE A 150 4.28 14.83 -8.57
C ILE A 150 5.40 15.87 -8.66
N ASP A 151 5.10 17.14 -8.35
CA ASP A 151 6.11 18.19 -8.38
C ASP A 151 7.19 17.95 -7.32
N ARG A 152 6.81 17.40 -6.16
CA ARG A 152 7.79 17.04 -5.09
C ARG A 152 8.66 15.87 -5.50
N LEU A 153 8.10 14.93 -6.28
CA LEU A 153 8.87 13.80 -6.80
C LEU A 153 9.93 14.28 -7.82
N HIS A 154 9.58 15.24 -8.69
CA HIS A 154 10.52 15.88 -9.61
C HIS A 154 11.64 16.64 -8.89
N GLU A 155 11.31 17.35 -7.81
CA GLU A 155 12.31 18.04 -6.99
C GLU A 155 13.29 17.05 -6.38
N LEU A 156 12.79 15.93 -5.81
CA LEU A 156 13.65 14.88 -5.25
C LEU A 156 14.54 14.21 -6.30
N ALA A 157 14.06 14.05 -7.53
CA ALA A 157 14.86 13.53 -8.64
C ALA A 157 15.95 14.53 -9.06
N THR A 158 15.61 15.81 -9.14
CA THR A 158 16.55 16.88 -9.49
C THR A 158 17.67 17.01 -8.45
N GLU A 159 17.36 16.80 -7.19
CA GLU A 159 18.32 16.83 -6.08
C GLU A 159 19.11 15.52 -5.91
N GLY A 160 18.80 14.49 -6.72
CA GLY A 160 19.48 13.19 -6.64
C GLY A 160 19.08 12.36 -5.43
N CYS A 161 17.97 12.68 -4.76
CA CYS A 161 17.43 11.88 -3.67
C CYS A 161 16.80 10.57 -4.16
N ILE A 162 16.24 10.58 -5.38
CA ILE A 162 15.79 9.41 -6.13
C ILE A 162 16.47 9.38 -7.50
N GLY A 163 16.51 8.21 -8.14
CA GLY A 163 17.17 8.05 -9.45
C GLY A 163 16.44 8.78 -10.57
N SER A 164 15.13 8.62 -10.66
CA SER A 164 14.28 9.32 -11.64
C SER A 164 12.79 9.20 -11.29
N VAL A 165 11.99 10.05 -11.90
CA VAL A 165 10.53 9.90 -11.92
C VAL A 165 10.15 8.90 -13.01
N ALA A 166 9.15 8.07 -12.76
CA ALA A 166 8.66 7.10 -13.74
C ALA A 166 7.88 7.82 -14.86
N PRO A 167 7.88 7.31 -16.09
CA PRO A 167 7.15 7.93 -17.20
C PRO A 167 5.63 7.81 -17.04
N VAL A 168 5.17 6.90 -16.17
CA VAL A 168 3.76 6.66 -15.90
C VAL A 168 3.47 6.58 -14.41
N HIS A 169 2.32 7.10 -14.04
CA HIS A 169 1.73 7.06 -12.71
C HIS A 169 0.30 6.56 -12.79
N ILE A 170 -0.31 6.23 -11.65
CA ILE A 170 -1.63 5.63 -11.62
C ILE A 170 -2.59 6.44 -10.72
N GLY A 171 -3.71 6.86 -11.31
CA GLY A 171 -4.84 7.39 -10.56
C GLY A 171 -6.03 6.42 -10.58
N PHE A 172 -6.63 6.18 -9.43
CA PHE A 172 -7.89 5.42 -9.29
C PHE A 172 -8.72 5.98 -8.14
N MET A 173 -10.00 5.66 -8.08
CA MET A 173 -10.90 6.26 -7.10
C MET A 173 -10.97 5.46 -5.80
N GLY A 174 -10.79 4.15 -5.86
CA GLY A 174 -10.71 3.27 -4.70
C GLY A 174 -12.03 3.03 -3.96
N GLY A 175 -13.12 3.67 -4.36
CA GLY A 175 -14.42 3.55 -3.74
C GLY A 175 -15.31 2.48 -4.37
N GLY A 176 -16.51 2.26 -3.79
CA GLY A 176 -17.54 1.40 -4.35
C GLY A 176 -17.65 -0.01 -3.77
N GLY A 177 -16.91 -0.31 -2.71
CA GLY A 177 -17.13 -1.49 -1.86
C GLY A 177 -16.69 -2.85 -2.40
N ASN A 178 -16.51 -3.04 -3.70
CA ASN A 178 -16.07 -4.32 -4.27
C ASN A 178 -14.55 -4.48 -4.20
N GLN A 179 -14.05 -4.81 -3.03
CA GLN A 179 -12.62 -5.01 -2.77
C GLN A 179 -12.03 -6.18 -3.58
N GLN A 180 -12.85 -7.17 -3.92
CA GLN A 180 -12.41 -8.34 -4.70
C GLN A 180 -11.92 -7.95 -6.09
N LYS A 181 -12.59 -6.99 -6.76
CA LYS A 181 -12.14 -6.49 -8.07
C LYS A 181 -10.79 -5.78 -8.00
N PHE A 182 -10.51 -5.02 -6.94
CA PHE A 182 -9.19 -4.41 -6.75
C PHE A 182 -8.10 -5.47 -6.57
N LYS A 183 -8.40 -6.55 -5.86
CA LYS A 183 -7.46 -7.65 -5.65
C LYS A 183 -7.22 -8.49 -6.90
N GLU A 184 -8.29 -8.83 -7.64
CA GLU A 184 -8.22 -9.83 -8.72
C GLU A 184 -7.98 -9.23 -10.10
N GLU A 185 -8.39 -7.97 -10.32
CA GLU A 185 -8.33 -7.34 -11.64
C GLU A 185 -7.47 -6.08 -11.67
N THR A 186 -7.85 -5.05 -10.88
CA THR A 186 -7.24 -3.72 -10.95
C THR A 186 -5.78 -3.74 -10.51
N GLY A 187 -5.50 -4.30 -9.33
CA GLY A 187 -4.14 -4.37 -8.80
C GLY A 187 -3.16 -5.12 -9.72
N PRO A 188 -3.49 -6.35 -10.19
CA PRO A 188 -2.62 -7.07 -11.13
C PRO A 188 -2.36 -6.34 -12.45
N LYS A 189 -3.38 -5.62 -12.99
CA LYS A 189 -3.21 -4.80 -14.21
C LYS A 189 -2.26 -3.64 -13.98
N ILE A 190 -2.43 -2.91 -12.88
CA ILE A 190 -1.53 -1.81 -12.48
C ILE A 190 -0.11 -2.32 -12.29
N ALA A 191 0.06 -3.40 -11.53
CA ALA A 191 1.37 -4.00 -11.27
C ALA A 191 2.11 -4.40 -12.55
N ARG A 192 1.38 -4.93 -13.55
CA ARG A 192 1.94 -5.27 -14.85
C ARG A 192 2.45 -4.04 -15.61
N ILE A 193 1.63 -2.98 -15.70
CA ILE A 193 2.01 -1.72 -16.37
C ILE A 193 3.27 -1.14 -15.73
N LEU A 194 3.30 -0.98 -14.40
CA LEU A 194 4.45 -0.43 -13.69
C LEU A 194 5.72 -1.27 -13.90
N LYS A 195 5.56 -2.59 -13.99
CA LYS A 195 6.69 -3.49 -14.25
C LYS A 195 7.20 -3.38 -15.69
N GLU A 196 6.32 -3.28 -16.68
CA GLU A 196 6.66 -3.08 -18.08
C GLU A 196 7.40 -1.75 -18.29
N GLU A 197 7.04 -0.70 -17.54
CA GLU A 197 7.71 0.61 -17.55
C GLU A 197 9.02 0.65 -16.72
N GLY A 198 9.40 -0.48 -16.13
CA GLY A 198 10.64 -0.60 -15.36
C GLY A 198 10.65 0.23 -14.10
N VAL A 199 9.53 0.38 -13.44
CA VAL A 199 9.40 1.07 -12.15
C VAL A 199 10.10 0.27 -11.05
N ASP A 200 10.91 0.94 -10.24
CA ASP A 200 11.69 0.34 -9.16
C ASP A 200 11.04 0.50 -7.77
N GLY A 201 10.14 1.48 -7.62
CA GLY A 201 9.42 1.71 -6.37
C GLY A 201 8.16 2.52 -6.57
N VAL A 202 7.16 2.34 -5.70
CA VAL A 202 5.88 3.06 -5.80
C VAL A 202 5.50 3.69 -4.46
N LEU A 203 5.24 4.99 -4.50
CA LEU A 203 4.59 5.72 -3.42
C LEU A 203 3.07 5.72 -3.65
N LEU A 204 2.32 5.20 -2.67
CA LEU A 204 0.86 5.18 -2.70
C LEU A 204 0.25 6.21 -1.76
N ILE A 205 -0.90 6.75 -2.16
CA ILE A 205 -1.71 7.67 -1.34
C ILE A 205 -3.17 7.28 -1.44
N ALA A 206 -3.90 7.32 -0.33
CA ALA A 206 -5.33 6.98 -0.28
C ALA A 206 -6.16 8.18 0.18
N GLY A 207 -7.32 8.42 -0.46
CA GLY A 207 -8.16 9.56 -0.17
C GLY A 207 -9.08 9.38 1.03
N TRP A 208 -9.73 8.22 1.18
CA TRP A 208 -10.80 7.94 2.15
C TRP A 208 -10.65 6.55 2.79
N GLY A 209 -11.54 6.18 3.73
CA GLY A 209 -11.51 4.90 4.44
C GLY A 209 -11.47 3.67 3.54
N THR A 210 -12.45 3.55 2.62
CA THR A 210 -12.48 2.44 1.64
C THR A 210 -11.33 2.52 0.66
N CYS A 211 -10.87 3.73 0.33
CA CYS A 211 -9.72 3.94 -0.57
C CYS A 211 -8.43 3.43 0.05
N HIS A 212 -8.26 3.53 1.38
CA HIS A 212 -7.12 2.91 2.07
C HIS A 212 -7.09 1.39 1.89
N ARG A 213 -8.26 0.72 1.96
CA ARG A 213 -8.35 -0.72 1.69
C ARG A 213 -7.97 -1.06 0.25
N SER A 214 -8.59 -0.36 -0.70
CA SER A 214 -8.31 -0.58 -2.14
C SER A 214 -6.85 -0.29 -2.49
N ALA A 215 -6.27 0.80 -1.94
CA ALA A 215 -4.87 1.13 -2.13
C ALA A 215 -3.93 0.04 -1.59
N VAL A 216 -4.23 -0.54 -0.42
CA VAL A 216 -3.44 -1.66 0.12
C VAL A 216 -3.58 -2.92 -0.74
N LEU A 217 -4.75 -3.19 -1.33
CA LEU A 217 -4.89 -4.34 -2.24
C LEU A 217 -4.09 -4.15 -3.53
N VAL A 218 -4.08 -2.93 -4.09
CA VAL A 218 -3.23 -2.56 -5.21
C VAL A 218 -1.75 -2.62 -4.81
N GLN A 219 -1.40 -2.08 -3.64
CA GLN A 219 -0.05 -2.14 -3.08
C GLN A 219 0.48 -3.58 -3.03
N ARG A 220 -0.31 -4.51 -2.51
CA ARG A 220 0.07 -5.92 -2.41
C ARG A 220 0.29 -6.57 -3.77
N ALA A 221 -0.54 -6.25 -4.77
CA ALA A 221 -0.37 -6.77 -6.13
C ALA A 221 0.94 -6.25 -6.77
N ILE A 222 1.30 -4.99 -6.52
CA ILE A 222 2.57 -4.39 -6.98
C ILE A 222 3.75 -5.06 -6.30
N GLU A 223 3.68 -5.29 -4.98
CA GLU A 223 4.72 -6.01 -4.22
C GLU A 223 4.88 -7.47 -4.68
N GLU A 224 3.78 -8.14 -5.01
CA GLU A 224 3.80 -9.51 -5.56
C GLU A 224 4.49 -9.56 -6.93
N ALA A 225 4.40 -8.48 -7.71
CA ALA A 225 5.12 -8.34 -8.97
C ALA A 225 6.63 -8.02 -8.78
N GLY A 226 7.09 -7.79 -7.54
CA GLY A 226 8.49 -7.56 -7.18
C GLY A 226 8.90 -6.09 -7.13
N ILE A 227 7.95 -5.15 -7.13
CA ILE A 227 8.21 -3.72 -7.00
C ILE A 227 7.90 -3.31 -5.55
N PRO A 228 8.89 -2.81 -4.78
CA PRO A 228 8.68 -2.32 -3.42
C PRO A 228 7.75 -1.11 -3.41
N THR A 229 6.91 -1.04 -2.37
CA THR A 229 5.89 0.00 -2.24
C THR A 229 5.82 0.56 -0.84
N ILE A 230 5.36 1.79 -0.71
CA ILE A 230 5.01 2.39 0.56
C ILE A 230 3.73 3.23 0.43
N ILE A 231 2.87 3.21 1.45
CA ILE A 231 1.66 4.03 1.46
C ILE A 231 1.71 5.10 2.55
N ILE A 232 1.31 6.33 2.20
CA ILE A 232 0.99 7.37 3.19
C ILE A 232 -0.42 7.11 3.72
N ALA A 233 -0.54 6.83 5.02
CA ALA A 233 -1.78 6.47 5.67
C ALA A 233 -2.27 7.56 6.63
N ALA A 234 -3.40 8.21 6.32
CA ALA A 234 -4.15 9.02 7.26
C ALA A 234 -5.01 8.16 8.21
N LEU A 235 -5.26 6.89 7.85
CA LEU A 235 -6.02 5.91 8.64
C LEU A 235 -5.19 4.64 8.90
N PRO A 236 -4.18 4.68 9.79
CA PRO A 236 -3.31 3.55 10.08
C PRO A 236 -4.03 2.25 10.46
N PRO A 237 -5.13 2.25 11.27
CA PRO A 237 -5.84 1.03 11.58
C PRO A 237 -6.41 0.32 10.34
N VAL A 238 -6.89 1.08 9.35
CA VAL A 238 -7.46 0.51 8.12
C VAL A 238 -6.39 -0.19 7.29
N VAL A 239 -5.23 0.46 7.08
CA VAL A 239 -4.15 -0.15 6.29
C VAL A 239 -3.55 -1.37 7.01
N ARG A 240 -3.45 -1.32 8.35
CA ARG A 240 -3.01 -2.47 9.17
C ARG A 240 -3.95 -3.67 8.99
N GLN A 241 -5.25 -3.48 9.18
CA GLN A 241 -6.26 -4.53 9.01
C GLN A 241 -6.28 -5.11 7.59
N THR A 242 -6.00 -4.30 6.58
CA THR A 242 -5.97 -4.78 5.19
C THR A 242 -4.66 -5.51 4.85
N GLY A 243 -3.63 -5.36 5.69
CA GLY A 243 -2.33 -6.01 5.54
C GLY A 243 -1.40 -5.28 4.58
N THR A 244 -1.18 -3.98 4.86
CA THR A 244 -0.18 -3.19 4.15
C THR A 244 1.21 -3.79 4.30
N PRO A 245 2.00 -3.91 3.23
CA PRO A 245 3.42 -4.31 3.34
C PRO A 245 4.26 -3.28 4.07
N ARG A 246 4.12 -2.00 3.73
CA ARG A 246 4.83 -0.86 4.34
C ARG A 246 3.93 0.36 4.34
N ALA A 247 3.97 1.13 5.42
CA ALA A 247 3.25 2.40 5.51
C ALA A 247 3.99 3.42 6.37
N VAL A 248 3.73 4.69 6.11
CA VAL A 248 3.94 5.77 7.07
C VAL A 248 2.59 6.28 7.54
N ALA A 249 2.52 6.72 8.79
CA ALA A 249 1.31 7.29 9.38
C ALA A 249 1.48 8.79 9.60
N LEU A 250 0.48 9.56 9.22
CA LEU A 250 0.44 11.01 9.38
C LEU A 250 -0.85 11.46 10.06
N ARG A 251 -0.78 12.56 10.81
CA ARG A 251 -1.93 13.25 11.39
C ARG A 251 -2.35 14.40 10.48
N VAL A 252 -3.06 14.06 9.42
CA VAL A 252 -3.51 15.00 8.39
C VAL A 252 -4.97 14.75 8.05
N PRO A 253 -5.73 15.76 7.59
CA PRO A 253 -7.07 15.54 7.11
C PRO A 253 -7.06 14.73 5.81
N MET A 254 -8.08 13.92 5.61
CA MET A 254 -8.29 13.23 4.34
C MET A 254 -8.54 14.25 3.23
N GLY A 255 -7.79 14.14 2.13
CA GLY A 255 -7.74 15.13 1.06
C GLY A 255 -6.48 15.99 1.07
N ALA A 256 -5.65 15.88 2.13
CA ALA A 256 -4.34 16.52 2.22
C ALA A 256 -3.28 15.56 2.79
N ASN A 257 -3.30 14.31 2.33
CA ASN A 257 -2.50 13.22 2.91
C ASN A 257 -0.98 13.40 2.70
N ALA A 258 -0.57 14.17 1.69
CA ALA A 258 0.83 14.52 1.47
C ALA A 258 1.19 15.94 1.95
N GLY A 259 0.35 16.55 2.79
CA GLY A 259 0.60 17.87 3.40
C GLY A 259 -0.36 18.97 2.97
N GLU A 260 -0.17 20.14 3.54
CA GLU A 260 -0.98 21.34 3.30
C GLU A 260 -0.93 21.83 1.85
N PRO A 261 -2.02 22.40 1.32
CA PRO A 261 -2.00 22.99 -0.02
C PRO A 261 -1.00 24.18 -0.08
N ASN A 262 -0.20 24.20 -1.13
CA ASN A 262 0.85 25.19 -1.38
C ASN A 262 1.98 25.24 -0.31
N ASN A 263 2.00 24.32 0.64
CA ASN A 263 3.11 24.19 1.58
C ASN A 263 4.18 23.23 1.00
N ARG A 264 4.96 23.75 0.06
CA ARG A 264 5.99 23.01 -0.67
C ARG A 264 6.96 22.29 0.28
N GLU A 265 7.41 22.97 1.33
CA GLU A 265 8.39 22.42 2.26
C GLU A 265 7.81 21.21 3.02
N MET A 266 6.60 21.32 3.56
CA MET A 266 5.93 20.23 4.25
C MET A 266 5.72 19.04 3.32
N GLN A 267 5.18 19.27 2.12
CA GLN A 267 4.94 18.23 1.12
C GLN A 267 6.24 17.53 0.71
N TYR A 268 7.29 18.31 0.44
CA TYR A 268 8.61 17.79 0.08
C TYR A 268 9.16 16.88 1.17
N ASN A 269 9.17 17.34 2.42
CA ASN A 269 9.70 16.58 3.55
C ASN A 269 8.88 15.31 3.81
N ILE A 270 7.54 15.36 3.72
CA ILE A 270 6.68 14.16 3.83
C ILE A 270 7.04 13.12 2.77
N VAL A 271 7.16 13.53 1.51
CA VAL A 271 7.48 12.62 0.40
C VAL A 271 8.88 12.03 0.57
N LYS A 272 9.86 12.86 0.89
CA LYS A 272 11.25 12.46 1.13
C LYS A 272 11.35 11.41 2.25
N ASP A 273 10.80 11.73 3.41
CA ASP A 273 10.86 10.82 4.57
C ASP A 273 10.09 9.52 4.31
N THR A 274 8.97 9.60 3.58
CA THR A 274 8.23 8.41 3.16
C THR A 274 9.08 7.52 2.26
N LEU A 275 9.79 8.08 1.29
CA LEU A 275 10.65 7.30 0.39
C LEU A 275 11.89 6.72 1.10
N ILE A 276 12.42 7.42 2.11
CA ILE A 276 13.46 6.83 2.99
C ILE A 276 12.90 5.58 3.68
N GLN A 277 11.67 5.63 4.19
CA GLN A 277 11.02 4.47 4.82
C GLN A 277 10.71 3.34 3.83
N LEU A 278 10.53 3.63 2.53
CA LEU A 278 10.42 2.60 1.50
C LEU A 278 11.64 1.68 1.48
N HIS A 279 12.84 2.26 1.65
CA HIS A 279 14.10 1.53 1.71
C HIS A 279 14.33 0.88 3.08
N ASP A 280 14.04 1.60 4.17
CA ASP A 280 14.44 1.19 5.53
C ASP A 280 13.53 0.12 6.14
N ILE A 281 12.26 0.07 5.73
CA ILE A 281 11.32 -0.95 6.24
C ILE A 281 11.60 -2.30 5.59
N GLN A 282 12.24 -3.19 6.31
CA GLN A 282 12.55 -4.56 5.87
C GLN A 282 11.49 -5.58 6.33
N ILE A 283 10.72 -5.26 7.36
CA ILE A 283 9.69 -6.15 7.92
C ILE A 283 8.33 -5.76 7.33
N SER A 284 7.66 -6.71 6.67
CA SER A 284 6.32 -6.48 6.12
C SER A 284 5.30 -6.21 7.23
N GLY A 285 4.43 -5.24 7.00
CA GLY A 285 3.39 -4.82 7.95
C GLY A 285 3.81 -3.70 8.89
N LYS A 286 5.06 -3.20 8.82
CA LYS A 286 5.51 -2.09 9.64
C LYS A 286 4.87 -0.78 9.20
N ILE A 287 4.39 0.00 10.17
CA ILE A 287 3.85 1.34 10.00
C ILE A 287 4.69 2.30 10.84
N VAL A 288 5.32 3.28 10.21
CA VAL A 288 6.20 4.26 10.87
C VAL A 288 5.45 5.59 10.99
N PRO A 289 5.25 6.14 12.19
CA PRO A 289 4.70 7.48 12.34
C PRO A 289 5.74 8.51 11.90
N LEU A 290 5.31 9.48 11.09
CA LEU A 290 6.13 10.66 10.75
C LEU A 290 5.66 11.88 11.56
N PRO A 291 6.56 12.81 11.91
CA PRO A 291 6.29 13.92 12.83
C PRO A 291 5.61 15.12 12.14
N TYR A 292 4.74 14.87 11.16
CA TYR A 292 4.02 15.91 10.45
C TYR A 292 2.55 15.92 10.84
N GLU A 293 2.07 17.09 11.17
CA GLU A 293 0.66 17.33 11.51
C GLU A 293 0.11 18.48 10.68
N TYR A 294 -1.05 18.26 10.09
CA TYR A 294 -1.87 19.28 9.49
C TYR A 294 -3.29 19.12 10.04
N LEU A 295 -3.71 20.06 10.87
CA LEU A 295 -5.06 20.08 11.39
C LEU A 295 -5.91 20.93 10.45
N ALA A 296 -7.00 20.35 9.91
CA ALA A 296 -7.94 21.10 9.11
C ALA A 296 -8.37 22.37 9.88
N ARG A 297 -8.28 23.52 9.24
CA ARG A 297 -8.85 24.76 9.80
C ARG A 297 -10.34 24.56 9.92
N VAL A 298 -10.86 24.61 11.15
CA VAL A 298 -12.29 24.55 11.46
C VAL A 298 -13.00 25.78 10.89
#